data_deb231882913346893b9c17d25846c21
#
_entry.id   deb231882913346893b9c17d25846c21
#
_cell.length_a   1.000
_cell.length_b   1.000
_cell.length_c   1.000
_cell.angle_alpha   90.00
_cell.angle_beta   90.00
_cell.angle_gamma   90.00
#
_symmetry.space_group_name_H-M   'P 1'
#
loop_
_entity.id
_entity.type
_entity.pdbx_description
1 polymer ?
#
loop_
_entity_poly.entity_id
_entity_poly.type
_entity_poly.pdbx_seq_one_letter_code
_entity_poly.pdbx_strand_id
1 'polypeptide(L)' 'MRQSGMNADNATSPYTLTVIPSERLAGHFDWTIRRHGKLIERSDRLYSSERSAQESAQTALERQLRDDREQKRGFRS' A
#
# COMPACT_ATOMS: atom_id res chain seq x y z
N MET A 1 16.97 -15.38 4.14
CA MET A 1 16.57 -15.34 3.98
C MET A 1 15.73 -15.32 4.13
N ARG A 2 15.49 -15.41 4.40
CA ARG A 2 14.66 -15.44 4.43
C ARG A 2 13.78 -14.82 4.17
N GLN A 3 13.65 -14.21 4.21
CA GLN A 3 12.78 -13.40 3.69
C GLN A 3 12.05 -13.95 2.63
N SER A 4 12.31 -15.04 2.28
CA SER A 4 11.61 -15.64 1.22
C SER A 4 10.15 -15.77 1.51
N GLY A 5 9.75 -15.89 2.71
CA GLY A 5 8.35 -15.99 2.99
C GLY A 5 7.61 -14.75 2.55
N MET A 6 8.24 -13.62 2.68
CA MET A 6 7.61 -12.44 2.27
C MET A 6 7.44 -12.37 0.81
N ASN A 7 8.36 -12.91 0.09
CA ASN A 7 8.22 -12.90 -1.33
C ASN A 7 7.03 -13.69 -1.76
N ALA A 8 6.73 -14.74 -1.06
CA ALA A 8 5.57 -15.52 -1.45
C ALA A 8 4.31 -14.71 -1.29
N ASP A 9 4.24 -13.92 -0.24
CA ASP A 9 3.08 -13.10 -0.04
C ASP A 9 2.94 -12.10 -1.15
N ASN A 10 4.05 -11.53 -1.59
CA ASN A 10 3.99 -10.58 -2.66
C ASN A 10 3.50 -11.22 -3.93
N ALA A 11 3.85 -12.46 -4.13
CA ALA A 11 3.45 -13.14 -5.35
C ALA A 11 1.96 -13.35 -5.40
N THR A 12 1.31 -13.49 -4.25
CA THR A 12 -0.10 -13.76 -4.27
C THR A 12 -0.93 -12.50 -4.28
N SER A 13 -0.33 -11.35 -4.08
CA SER A 13 -1.07 -10.10 -4.06
C SER A 13 -0.61 -9.21 -5.19
N PRO A 14 -1.54 -8.61 -5.93
CA PRO A 14 -1.14 -7.70 -7.01
C PRO A 14 -0.70 -6.35 -6.48
N TYR A 15 -0.88 -6.09 -5.20
CA TYR A 15 -0.58 -4.79 -4.65
C TYR A 15 0.81 -4.72 -4.04
N THR A 16 1.46 -3.58 -4.21
CA THR A 16 2.76 -3.33 -3.60
C THR A 16 2.66 -2.04 -2.81
N LEU A 17 3.01 -2.11 -1.55
CA LEU A 17 2.95 -0.95 -0.68
C LEU A 17 4.38 -0.49 -0.40
N THR A 18 4.66 0.78 -0.57
CA THR A 18 6.00 1.32 -0.35
C THR A 18 5.92 2.58 0.50
N VAL A 19 6.77 2.67 1.52
CA VAL A 19 6.88 3.85 2.35
C VAL A 19 8.24 4.46 2.04
N ILE A 20 8.26 5.74 1.67
CA ILE A 20 9.50 6.39 1.30
C ILE A 20 9.66 7.72 2.00
N PRO A 21 10.89 8.15 2.21
CA PRO A 21 11.12 9.47 2.80
C PRO A 21 10.62 10.54 1.85
N SER A 22 10.05 11.59 2.41
CA SER A 22 9.56 12.67 1.59
C SER A 22 10.71 13.51 1.08
N GLU A 23 10.66 13.88 -0.17
CA GLU A 23 11.66 14.76 -0.72
C GLU A 23 11.32 16.20 -0.46
N ARG A 24 10.08 16.46 -0.13
CA ARG A 24 9.66 17.83 0.09
C ARG A 24 9.88 18.30 1.51
N LEU A 25 9.87 17.42 2.46
CA LEU A 25 9.98 17.81 3.85
C LEU A 25 10.84 16.81 4.59
N ALA A 26 12.04 17.22 4.96
CA ALA A 26 12.96 16.30 5.64
C ALA A 26 12.34 15.76 6.91
N GLY A 27 12.62 14.54 7.22
CA GLY A 27 12.10 13.92 8.44
C GLY A 27 10.68 13.42 8.33
N HIS A 28 10.10 13.51 7.14
CA HIS A 28 8.74 13.05 6.94
C HIS A 28 8.72 11.97 5.88
N PHE A 29 7.60 11.26 5.83
CA PHE A 29 7.47 10.10 4.95
C PHE A 29 6.13 10.12 4.25
N ASP A 30 6.08 9.50 3.08
CA ASP A 30 4.80 9.27 2.44
C ASP A 30 4.80 7.84 1.92
N TRP A 31 3.66 7.40 1.38
CA TRP A 31 3.55 6.03 0.93
C TRP A 31 2.80 5.97 -0.40
N THR A 32 3.03 4.89 -1.12
CA THR A 32 2.32 4.65 -2.36
C THR A 32 1.84 3.21 -2.39
N ILE A 33 0.77 2.98 -3.13
CA ILE A 33 0.27 1.64 -3.38
C ILE A 33 0.21 1.48 -4.88
N ARG A 34 0.79 0.39 -5.37
CA ARG A 34 0.76 0.07 -6.79
C ARG A 34 0.06 -1.25 -6.98
N ARG A 35 -0.56 -1.39 -8.13
CA ARG A 35 -1.19 -2.65 -8.47
C ARG A 35 -0.61 -3.06 -9.80
N HIS A 36 0.04 -4.24 -9.84
CA HIS A 36 0.72 -4.71 -11.04
C HIS A 36 1.68 -3.63 -11.56
N GLY A 37 2.37 -2.98 -10.64
CA GLY A 37 3.36 -1.98 -11.01
C GLY A 37 2.81 -0.61 -11.32
N LYS A 38 1.50 -0.46 -11.31
CA LYS A 38 0.91 0.82 -11.66
C LYS A 38 0.46 1.57 -10.42
N LEU A 39 0.80 2.83 -10.31
CA LEU A 39 0.44 3.60 -9.13
C LEU A 39 -1.06 3.82 -9.10
N ILE A 40 -1.71 3.43 -8.02
CA ILE A 40 -3.14 3.62 -7.89
C ILE A 40 -3.51 4.51 -6.72
N GLU A 41 -2.64 4.64 -5.74
CA GLU A 41 -2.95 5.51 -4.62
C GLU A 41 -1.66 5.95 -3.95
N ARG A 42 -1.67 7.14 -3.36
CA ARG A 42 -0.55 7.57 -2.57
C ARG A 42 -1.09 8.40 -1.42
N SER A 43 -0.25 8.65 -0.41
CA SER A 43 -0.71 9.33 0.78
C SER A 43 -1.11 10.76 0.45
N ASP A 44 -2.15 11.23 1.12
CA ASP A 44 -2.61 12.60 0.90
C ASP A 44 -1.92 13.56 1.86
N ARG A 45 -1.04 13.08 2.69
CA ARG A 45 -0.31 13.92 3.62
C ARG A 45 1.03 13.29 3.92
N LEU A 46 1.91 14.05 4.53
CA LEU A 46 3.19 13.54 4.96
C LEU A 46 3.08 13.12 6.41
N TYR A 47 3.78 12.06 6.76
CA TYR A 47 3.77 11.52 8.12
C TYR A 47 5.11 11.79 8.77
N SER A 48 5.09 12.04 10.06
CA SER A 48 6.30 12.41 10.75
C SER A 48 7.17 11.21 11.15
N SER A 49 6.70 10.01 10.88
CA SER A 49 7.52 8.83 11.14
C SER A 49 7.19 7.76 10.13
N GLU A 50 8.14 6.88 9.93
CA GLU A 50 7.96 5.79 9.00
C GLU A 50 6.84 4.88 9.48
N ARG A 51 6.75 4.69 10.78
CA ARG A 51 5.74 3.83 11.33
C ARG A 51 4.34 4.37 11.08
N SER A 52 4.14 5.66 11.29
CA SER A 52 2.84 6.26 11.04
C SER A 52 2.46 6.14 9.57
N ALA A 53 3.43 6.36 8.69
CA ALA A 53 3.17 6.25 7.28
C ALA A 53 2.78 4.82 6.93
N GLN A 54 3.47 3.86 7.52
CA GLN A 54 3.19 2.48 7.23
C GLN A 54 1.82 2.06 7.72
N GLU A 55 1.42 2.52 8.90
CA GLU A 55 0.11 2.18 9.42
C GLU A 55 -0.99 2.77 8.55
N SER A 56 -0.79 3.98 8.08
CA SER A 56 -1.76 4.60 7.21
C SER A 56 -1.83 3.85 5.88
N ALA A 57 -0.68 3.46 5.36
CA ALA A 57 -0.62 2.73 4.12
C ALA A 57 -1.33 1.39 4.23
N GLN A 58 -1.16 0.71 5.36
CA GLN A 58 -1.80 -0.56 5.57
C GLN A 58 -3.32 -0.42 5.57
N THR A 59 -3.82 0.64 6.19
CA THR A 59 -5.24 0.88 6.22
C THR A 59 -5.76 1.13 4.81
N ALA A 60 -5.01 1.89 4.03
CA ALA A 60 -5.42 2.17 2.66
C ALA A 60 -5.40 0.90 1.82
N LEU A 61 -4.40 0.05 2.04
CA LEU A 61 -4.31 -1.19 1.31
C LEU A 61 -5.49 -2.10 1.65
N GLU A 62 -5.86 -2.16 2.89
CA GLU A 62 -6.99 -2.98 3.30
C GLU A 62 -8.26 -2.49 2.64
N ARG A 63 -8.40 -1.19 2.48
CA ARG A 63 -9.56 -0.65 1.83
C ARG A 63 -9.58 -1.03 0.35
N GLN A 64 -8.42 -1.01 -0.31
CA GLN A 64 -8.34 -1.43 -1.69
C GLN A 64 -8.69 -2.90 -1.85
N LEU A 65 -8.22 -3.73 -0.95
CA LEU A 65 -8.52 -5.15 -1.01
C LEU A 65 -9.99 -5.41 -0.80
N ARG A 66 -10.61 -4.67 0.10
CA ARG A 66 -12.01 -4.84 0.36
C ARG A 66 -12.84 -4.40 -0.84
N ASP A 67 -12.48 -3.28 -1.45
CA ASP A 67 -13.21 -2.80 -2.60
C ASP A 67 -13.11 -3.78 -3.75
N ASP A 68 -11.93 -4.34 -3.95
CA ASP A 68 -11.73 -5.31 -4.99
C ASP A 68 -12.65 -6.50 -4.79
N ARG A 69 -12.75 -6.97 -3.57
CA ARG A 69 -13.58 -8.09 -3.27
C ARG A 69 -15.03 -7.79 -3.45
N GLU A 70 -15.45 -6.60 -3.06
CA GLU A 70 -16.83 -6.22 -3.20
C GLU A 70 -17.22 -6.03 -4.64
N GLN A 71 -16.32 -5.52 -5.45
CA GLN A 71 -16.61 -5.37 -6.82
C GLN A 71 -16.84 -6.68 -7.49
N LYS A 72 -16.06 -7.67 -7.14
CA LYS A 72 -16.25 -8.96 -7.71
C LYS A 72 -17.56 -9.54 -7.37
N ARG A 73 -18.04 -9.31 -6.16
CA ARG A 73 -19.28 -9.84 -5.80
C ARG A 73 -20.41 -9.08 -6.27
N GLY A 74 -20.39 -7.79 -6.10
CA GLY A 74 -21.46 -6.96 -6.47
C GLY A 74 -21.79 -6.99 -7.89
N PHE A 75 -20.79 -7.32 -8.66
CA PHE A 75 -20.97 -7.34 -9.98
C PHE A 75 -22.05 -8.15 -10.47
N ARG A 76 -22.28 -9.23 -9.93
CA ARG A 76 -23.23 -10.05 -10.39
C ARG A 76 -24.52 -9.57 -10.07
N SER A 77 -24.71 -8.72 -9.33
CA SER A 77 -26.08 -8.38 -9.06
C SER A 77 -26.69 -7.58 -10.20
#